data_9cacb0be657fdfbca1a23debf4cf2f72
#
_entry.id   9cacb0be657fdfbca1a23debf4cf2f72
#
_cell.length_a   1.000
_cell.length_b   1.000
_cell.length_c   1.000
_cell.angle_alpha   90.00
_cell.angle_beta   90.00
_cell.angle_gamma   90.00
#
_symmetry.space_group_name_H-M   'P 1'
#
loop_
_entity.id
_entity.type
_entity.pdbx_description
1 polymer ?
#
loop_
_entity_poly.entity_id
_entity_poly.type
_entity_poly.pdbx_seq_one_letter_code
_entity_poly.pdbx_strand_id
1 'polypeptide(L)'
;MAEKFTQHTGRVVPLDAANVDTDAIIPKQFLQKVTRTGFGAHLFNDWRFLDDKGEVPNPEFVLNFPEYKGASILLARENFGCGSSREHAPWALTDYGFKVVIAPSFADIFYGNSFNNQLLPVTLSDAQVDELFTLVQANPGMSFEVDLEAEVVKAGDKTYSFSIDAFRRHCMLNGLDSIGLTLQHEEAISAYEKKQPAFMG
;
A
#
# COMPACT_ATOMS: atom_id res chain seq x y z
N MET A 1 3.78 -16.14 7.84
CA MET A 1 4.43 -15.57 6.64
C MET A 1 3.36 -14.85 5.85
N ALA A 2 3.66 -13.64 5.39
CA ALA A 2 2.74 -12.87 4.54
C ALA A 2 2.61 -13.50 3.14
N GLU A 3 1.63 -13.06 2.35
CA GLU A 3 1.45 -13.48 0.96
C GLU A 3 2.64 -12.99 0.11
N LYS A 4 3.18 -13.84 -0.77
CA LYS A 4 4.27 -13.45 -1.68
C LYS A 4 3.73 -12.52 -2.75
N PHE A 5 4.46 -11.46 -3.04
CA PHE A 5 4.14 -10.56 -4.13
C PHE A 5 5.15 -10.76 -5.27
N THR A 6 4.73 -11.30 -6.39
CA THR A 6 5.55 -11.45 -7.61
C THR A 6 5.04 -10.54 -8.72
N GLN A 7 3.76 -10.66 -9.03
CA GLN A 7 3.08 -9.93 -10.07
C GLN A 7 1.63 -9.65 -9.64
N HIS A 8 1.10 -8.51 -10.01
CA HIS A 8 -0.30 -8.16 -9.76
C HIS A 8 -0.92 -7.46 -10.98
N THR A 9 -2.07 -7.94 -11.39
CA THR A 9 -2.90 -7.25 -12.38
C THR A 9 -4.18 -6.80 -11.71
N GLY A 10 -4.45 -5.51 -11.74
CA GLY A 10 -5.61 -4.96 -11.05
C GLY A 10 -6.11 -3.67 -11.66
N ARG A 11 -7.39 -3.37 -11.37
CA ARG A 11 -8.01 -2.10 -11.75
C ARG A 11 -7.35 -0.96 -11.02
N VAL A 12 -7.16 0.16 -11.74
CA VAL A 12 -6.52 1.37 -11.22
C VAL A 12 -7.58 2.41 -10.88
N VAL A 13 -7.46 3.01 -9.70
CA VAL A 13 -8.23 4.20 -9.31
C VAL A 13 -7.31 5.42 -9.24
N PRO A 14 -7.63 6.53 -9.95
CA PRO A 14 -6.82 7.74 -9.95
C PRO A 14 -7.25 8.67 -8.80
N LEU A 15 -6.44 8.75 -7.76
CA LEU A 15 -6.58 9.74 -6.69
C LEU A 15 -5.70 10.95 -7.01
N ASP A 16 -6.26 11.92 -7.73
CA ASP A 16 -5.54 13.12 -8.20
C ASP A 16 -5.34 14.14 -7.06
N ALA A 17 -4.59 13.75 -6.04
CA ALA A 17 -4.28 14.55 -4.88
C ALA A 17 -2.81 14.36 -4.47
N ALA A 18 -2.11 15.46 -4.26
CA ALA A 18 -0.78 15.50 -3.68
C ALA A 18 -0.85 15.62 -2.15
N ASN A 19 0.24 15.29 -1.46
CA ASN A 19 0.37 15.41 -0.01
C ASN A 19 -0.76 14.70 0.76
N VAL A 20 -1.18 13.53 0.28
CA VAL A 20 -2.17 12.71 0.97
C VAL A 20 -1.56 12.22 2.26
N ASP A 21 -2.00 12.75 3.38
CA ASP A 21 -1.45 12.43 4.68
C ASP A 21 -2.11 11.19 5.32
N THR A 22 -1.48 10.66 6.36
CA THR A 22 -1.96 9.48 7.05
C THR A 22 -3.27 9.70 7.81
N ASP A 23 -3.63 10.94 8.15
CA ASP A 23 -4.94 11.28 8.72
C ASP A 23 -6.05 11.21 7.68
N ALA A 24 -5.78 11.61 6.44
CA ALA A 24 -6.70 11.45 5.32
C ALA A 24 -6.88 9.95 4.96
N ILE A 25 -5.80 9.18 4.97
CA ILE A 25 -5.85 7.73 4.67
C ILE A 25 -6.67 6.99 5.73
N ILE A 26 -6.40 7.24 7.02
CA ILE A 26 -7.12 6.66 8.14
C ILE A 26 -7.27 7.66 9.28
N PRO A 27 -8.46 8.24 9.50
CA PRO A 27 -8.70 9.25 10.53
C PRO A 27 -8.48 8.72 11.96
N LYS A 28 -8.07 9.63 12.86
CA LYS A 28 -7.63 9.33 14.23
C LYS A 28 -8.64 8.55 15.05
N GLN A 29 -9.94 8.81 14.86
CA GLN A 29 -11.02 8.15 15.61
C GLN A 29 -11.03 6.63 15.43
N PHE A 30 -10.45 6.11 14.36
CA PHE A 30 -10.42 4.66 14.08
C PHE A 30 -9.18 3.95 14.61
N LEU A 31 -8.19 4.67 15.15
CA LEU A 31 -6.91 4.10 15.60
C LEU A 31 -6.99 3.32 16.93
N GLN A 32 -8.12 3.35 17.61
CA GLN A 32 -8.32 2.63 18.88
C GLN A 32 -8.56 1.12 18.72
N LYS A 33 -8.74 0.64 17.48
CA LYS A 33 -8.91 -0.79 17.20
C LYS A 33 -7.60 -1.55 17.42
N VAL A 34 -7.69 -2.69 18.12
CA VAL A 34 -6.53 -3.53 18.48
C VAL A 34 -6.18 -4.56 17.39
N THR A 35 -7.11 -4.81 16.47
CA THR A 35 -6.95 -5.80 15.39
C THR A 35 -6.43 -5.13 14.11
N ARG A 36 -5.67 -5.88 13.28
CA ARG A 36 -5.17 -5.40 11.98
C ARG A 36 -6.24 -5.39 10.86
N THR A 37 -7.43 -5.90 11.13
CA THR A 37 -8.52 -6.05 10.15
C THR A 37 -9.68 -5.11 10.46
N GLY A 38 -10.47 -4.77 9.45
CA GLY A 38 -11.62 -3.87 9.55
C GLY A 38 -11.28 -2.39 9.38
N PHE A 39 -10.03 -2.04 9.00
CA PHE A 39 -9.63 -0.66 8.70
C PHE A 39 -10.03 -0.24 7.29
N GLY A 40 -10.14 -1.17 6.34
CA GLY A 40 -10.53 -0.87 4.96
C GLY A 40 -11.90 -0.21 4.85
N ALA A 41 -12.83 -0.54 5.75
CA ALA A 41 -14.13 0.13 5.82
C ALA A 41 -14.00 1.64 6.07
N HIS A 42 -12.94 2.06 6.77
CA HIS A 42 -12.67 3.45 7.17
C HIS A 42 -11.60 4.14 6.32
N LEU A 43 -11.11 3.47 5.28
CA LEU A 43 -10.14 4.06 4.34
C LEU A 43 -10.71 5.34 3.73
N PHE A 44 -9.96 6.43 3.81
CA PHE A 44 -10.39 7.76 3.35
C PHE A 44 -11.76 8.19 3.88
N ASN A 45 -12.10 7.85 5.11
CA ASN A 45 -13.45 8.02 5.67
C ASN A 45 -14.02 9.42 5.43
N ASP A 46 -13.24 10.46 5.77
CA ASP A 46 -13.68 11.86 5.72
C ASP A 46 -13.83 12.40 4.28
N TRP A 47 -13.22 11.72 3.30
CA TRP A 47 -13.37 12.03 1.88
C TRP A 47 -14.41 11.15 1.19
N ARG A 48 -14.49 9.89 1.62
CA ARG A 48 -15.33 8.87 1.02
C ARG A 48 -16.78 8.95 1.45
N PHE A 49 -17.05 9.55 2.62
CA PHE A 49 -18.39 9.68 3.16
C PHE A 49 -18.71 11.13 3.51
N LEU A 50 -20.00 11.46 3.48
CA LEU A 50 -20.55 12.78 3.85
C LEU A 50 -20.91 12.86 5.34
N ASP A 51 -20.82 11.74 6.06
CA ASP A 51 -21.16 11.63 7.48
C ASP A 51 -20.03 10.92 8.26
N ASP A 52 -19.93 11.21 9.55
CA ASP A 52 -18.91 10.64 10.44
C ASP A 52 -19.07 9.12 10.66
N LYS A 53 -20.27 8.57 10.38
CA LYS A 53 -20.55 7.14 10.57
C LYS A 53 -20.09 6.29 9.38
N GLY A 54 -19.82 6.90 8.22
CA GLY A 54 -19.47 6.19 7.00
C GLY A 54 -20.68 5.47 6.35
N GLU A 55 -21.88 6.02 6.51
CA GLU A 55 -23.14 5.45 5.99
C GLU A 55 -23.58 6.14 4.69
N VAL A 56 -23.22 7.41 4.50
CA VAL A 56 -23.63 8.20 3.33
C VAL A 56 -22.43 8.40 2.40
N PRO A 57 -22.32 7.61 1.30
CA PRO A 57 -21.19 7.75 0.37
C PRO A 57 -21.15 9.14 -0.28
N ASN A 58 -19.96 9.72 -0.37
CA ASN A 58 -19.72 10.94 -1.13
C ASN A 58 -19.70 10.62 -2.63
N PRO A 59 -20.67 11.11 -3.42
CA PRO A 59 -20.75 10.78 -4.85
C PRO A 59 -19.66 11.44 -5.70
N GLU A 60 -18.91 12.40 -5.14
CA GLU A 60 -17.84 13.10 -5.84
C GLU A 60 -16.45 12.47 -5.58
N PHE A 61 -16.34 11.55 -4.62
CA PHE A 61 -15.06 10.92 -4.31
C PHE A 61 -14.79 9.71 -5.21
N VAL A 62 -13.63 9.72 -5.84
CA VAL A 62 -13.26 8.78 -6.92
C VAL A 62 -13.38 7.29 -6.53
N LEU A 63 -13.08 6.90 -5.28
CA LEU A 63 -13.20 5.52 -4.83
C LEU A 63 -14.66 5.02 -4.77
N ASN A 64 -15.63 5.92 -4.78
CA ASN A 64 -17.07 5.59 -4.78
C ASN A 64 -17.65 5.46 -6.19
N PHE A 65 -16.88 5.80 -7.23
CA PHE A 65 -17.35 5.67 -8.61
C PHE A 65 -17.46 4.20 -9.00
N PRO A 66 -18.58 3.79 -9.65
CA PRO A 66 -18.82 2.39 -10.02
C PRO A 66 -17.72 1.76 -10.87
N GLU A 67 -17.09 2.55 -11.75
CA GLU A 67 -16.02 2.12 -12.64
C GLU A 67 -14.74 1.69 -11.90
N TYR A 68 -14.52 2.21 -10.68
CA TYR A 68 -13.35 1.88 -9.86
C TYR A 68 -13.65 0.87 -8.74
N LYS A 69 -14.87 0.33 -8.69
CA LYS A 69 -15.22 -0.67 -7.70
C LYS A 69 -14.32 -1.89 -7.81
N GLY A 70 -13.71 -2.29 -6.68
CA GLY A 70 -12.76 -3.39 -6.64
C GLY A 70 -11.39 -3.07 -7.21
N ALA A 71 -11.03 -1.78 -7.35
CA ALA A 71 -9.68 -1.36 -7.68
C ALA A 71 -8.70 -1.86 -6.64
N SER A 72 -7.54 -2.33 -7.11
CA SER A 72 -6.46 -2.87 -6.28
C SER A 72 -5.12 -2.15 -6.52
N ILE A 73 -5.11 -1.17 -7.42
CA ILE A 73 -3.97 -0.28 -7.67
C ILE A 73 -4.44 1.16 -7.47
N LEU A 74 -3.77 1.89 -6.60
CA LEU A 74 -4.00 3.31 -6.35
C LEU A 74 -2.95 4.12 -7.11
N LEU A 75 -3.38 5.04 -7.96
CA LEU A 75 -2.52 6.03 -8.62
C LEU A 75 -2.69 7.36 -7.89
N ALA A 76 -1.60 7.93 -7.37
CA ALA A 76 -1.61 9.15 -6.56
C ALA A 76 -0.55 10.15 -7.01
N ARG A 77 -0.59 11.36 -6.45
CA ARG A 77 0.41 12.41 -6.66
C ARG A 77 1.55 12.30 -5.64
N GLU A 78 2.47 13.25 -5.68
CA GLU A 78 3.67 13.31 -4.87
C GLU A 78 3.39 13.35 -3.36
N ASN A 79 4.40 12.94 -2.58
CA ASN A 79 4.41 12.96 -1.12
C ASN A 79 3.26 12.19 -0.48
N PHE A 80 2.93 11.02 -1.05
CA PHE A 80 1.85 10.16 -0.53
C PHE A 80 2.25 9.53 0.82
N GLY A 81 1.31 9.53 1.76
CA GLY A 81 1.50 8.96 3.10
C GLY A 81 2.29 9.87 4.04
N CYS A 82 2.32 11.19 3.78
CA CYS A 82 2.95 12.17 4.66
C CYS A 82 2.24 12.30 6.02
N GLY A 83 2.77 13.14 6.91
CA GLY A 83 2.20 13.36 8.23
C GLY A 83 2.72 12.39 9.28
N SER A 84 1.85 11.95 10.18
CA SER A 84 2.22 11.12 11.32
C SER A 84 2.62 9.70 10.91
N SER A 85 3.64 9.14 11.59
CA SER A 85 4.03 7.74 11.41
C SER A 85 2.91 6.80 11.89
N ARG A 86 2.15 6.24 10.95
CA ARG A 86 1.05 5.32 11.27
C ARG A 86 1.11 4.07 10.42
N GLU A 87 1.31 2.96 11.07
CA GLU A 87 1.22 1.65 10.42
C GLU A 87 -0.23 1.31 9.99
N HIS A 88 -1.21 1.95 10.61
CA HIS A 88 -2.63 1.81 10.27
C HIS A 88 -2.96 2.29 8.84
N ALA A 89 -2.17 3.21 8.26
CA ALA A 89 -2.40 3.67 6.90
C ALA A 89 -2.18 2.56 5.86
N PRO A 90 -1.04 1.84 5.83
CA PRO A 90 -0.91 0.63 5.02
C PRO A 90 -1.94 -0.44 5.34
N TRP A 91 -2.32 -0.65 6.62
CA TRP A 91 -3.37 -1.61 6.97
C TRP A 91 -4.72 -1.27 6.34
N ALA A 92 -5.12 0.01 6.40
CA ALA A 92 -6.36 0.45 5.79
C ALA A 92 -6.37 0.25 4.27
N LEU A 93 -5.26 0.55 3.60
CA LEU A 93 -5.10 0.34 2.15
C LEU A 93 -5.18 -1.15 1.78
N THR A 94 -4.43 -2.00 2.47
CA THR A 94 -4.41 -3.44 2.18
C THR A 94 -5.72 -4.13 2.53
N ASP A 95 -6.35 -3.77 3.65
CA ASP A 95 -7.63 -4.33 4.08
C ASP A 95 -8.80 -3.88 3.16
N TYR A 96 -8.68 -2.71 2.53
CA TYR A 96 -9.61 -2.28 1.48
C TYR A 96 -9.46 -3.08 0.18
N GLY A 97 -8.26 -3.63 -0.07
CA GLY A 97 -7.94 -4.44 -1.24
C GLY A 97 -6.82 -3.91 -2.12
N PHE A 98 -6.19 -2.79 -1.76
CA PHE A 98 -5.04 -2.29 -2.51
C PHE A 98 -3.81 -3.19 -2.30
N LYS A 99 -3.14 -3.49 -3.41
CA LYS A 99 -1.87 -4.24 -3.45
C LYS A 99 -0.71 -3.35 -3.90
N VAL A 100 -0.99 -2.30 -4.65
CA VAL A 100 0.01 -1.38 -5.22
C VAL A 100 -0.46 0.06 -5.05
N VAL A 101 0.46 0.94 -4.71
CA VAL A 101 0.31 2.40 -4.80
C VAL A 101 1.38 2.94 -5.73
N ILE A 102 1.00 3.69 -6.75
CA ILE A 102 1.90 4.33 -7.71
C ILE A 102 1.87 5.83 -7.47
N ALA A 103 3.03 6.43 -7.22
CA ALA A 103 3.16 7.88 -7.00
C ALA A 103 4.56 8.38 -7.37
N PRO A 104 4.75 9.70 -7.59
CA PRO A 104 6.07 10.27 -7.83
C PRO A 104 6.99 10.21 -6.62
N SER A 105 6.42 10.29 -5.41
CA SER A 105 7.16 10.16 -4.16
C SER A 105 6.25 9.75 -3.01
N PHE A 106 6.87 9.20 -1.97
CA PHE A 106 6.24 8.76 -0.74
C PHE A 106 6.97 9.34 0.47
N ALA A 107 6.28 9.53 1.58
CA ALA A 107 6.94 9.78 2.86
C ALA A 107 7.72 8.53 3.31
N ASP A 108 8.94 8.72 3.83
CA ASP A 108 9.89 7.63 4.13
C ASP A 108 9.31 6.55 5.05
N ILE A 109 8.60 6.96 6.11
CA ILE A 109 8.03 6.03 7.08
C ILE A 109 6.87 5.24 6.45
N PHE A 110 6.00 5.91 5.70
CA PHE A 110 4.91 5.24 4.98
C PHE A 110 5.48 4.23 3.97
N TYR A 111 6.51 4.63 3.22
CA TYR A 111 7.21 3.76 2.27
C TYR A 111 7.74 2.49 2.94
N GLY A 112 8.43 2.63 4.08
CA GLY A 112 8.93 1.50 4.85
C GLY A 112 7.83 0.58 5.39
N ASN A 113 6.78 1.18 6.00
CA ASN A 113 5.65 0.44 6.57
C ASN A 113 4.85 -0.31 5.50
N SER A 114 4.78 0.21 4.29
CA SER A 114 4.09 -0.44 3.17
C SER A 114 4.67 -1.81 2.86
N PHE A 115 6.00 -1.94 2.79
CA PHE A 115 6.65 -3.24 2.55
C PHE A 115 6.39 -4.27 3.65
N ASN A 116 6.35 -3.83 4.92
CA ASN A 116 6.04 -4.71 6.05
C ASN A 116 4.62 -5.27 5.99
N ASN A 117 3.74 -4.64 5.20
CA ASN A 117 2.34 -5.01 5.06
C ASN A 117 1.98 -5.53 3.65
N GLN A 118 2.98 -5.91 2.85
CA GLN A 118 2.80 -6.42 1.48
C GLN A 118 2.02 -5.47 0.55
N LEU A 119 2.12 -4.17 0.82
CA LEU A 119 1.68 -3.11 -0.07
C LEU A 119 2.89 -2.62 -0.86
N LEU A 120 2.88 -2.73 -2.17
CA LEU A 120 3.99 -2.31 -3.03
C LEU A 120 3.87 -0.82 -3.39
N PRO A 121 4.72 0.07 -2.82
CA PRO A 121 4.84 1.44 -3.30
C PRO A 121 5.76 1.49 -4.52
N VAL A 122 5.23 1.93 -5.65
CA VAL A 122 5.96 2.09 -6.91
C VAL A 122 6.22 3.57 -7.16
N THR A 123 7.49 3.94 -7.26
CA THR A 123 7.89 5.31 -7.59
C THR A 123 8.16 5.42 -9.09
N LEU A 124 7.48 6.33 -9.75
CA LEU A 124 7.70 6.73 -11.15
C LEU A 124 7.96 8.24 -11.21
N SER A 125 8.50 8.75 -12.32
CA SER A 125 8.67 10.20 -12.47
C SER A 125 7.34 10.93 -12.56
N ASP A 126 7.31 12.22 -12.22
CA ASP A 126 6.12 13.07 -12.33
C ASP A 126 5.50 12.99 -13.74
N ALA A 127 6.34 13.06 -14.79
CA ALA A 127 5.88 12.98 -16.17
C ALA A 127 5.21 11.63 -16.50
N GLN A 128 5.75 10.52 -15.97
CA GLN A 128 5.17 9.18 -16.16
C GLN A 128 3.84 9.05 -15.41
N VAL A 129 3.76 9.60 -14.20
CA VAL A 129 2.53 9.61 -13.42
C VAL A 129 1.45 10.47 -14.09
N ASP A 130 1.79 11.66 -14.62
CA ASP A 130 0.86 12.50 -15.39
C ASP A 130 0.32 11.76 -16.63
N GLU A 131 1.19 11.04 -17.34
CA GLU A 131 0.80 10.22 -18.47
C GLU A 131 -0.16 9.10 -18.05
N LEU A 132 0.09 8.44 -16.93
CA LEU A 132 -0.79 7.41 -16.38
C LEU A 132 -2.15 7.99 -15.94
N PHE A 133 -2.20 9.18 -15.31
CA PHE A 133 -3.45 9.86 -15.00
C PHE A 133 -4.26 10.14 -16.27
N THR A 134 -3.62 10.68 -17.30
CA THR A 134 -4.26 10.93 -18.60
C THR A 134 -4.84 9.64 -19.20
N LEU A 135 -4.08 8.55 -19.14
CA LEU A 135 -4.47 7.25 -19.67
C LEU A 135 -5.68 6.67 -18.91
N VAL A 136 -5.67 6.72 -17.58
CA VAL A 136 -6.77 6.20 -16.74
C VAL A 136 -8.02 7.05 -16.88
N GLN A 137 -7.90 8.37 -16.98
CA GLN A 137 -9.03 9.28 -17.21
C GLN A 137 -9.69 9.06 -18.58
N ALA A 138 -8.88 8.75 -19.60
CA ALA A 138 -9.40 8.41 -20.94
C ALA A 138 -10.04 7.00 -20.98
N ASN A 139 -9.66 6.11 -20.07
CA ASN A 139 -10.11 4.71 -20.01
C ASN A 139 -10.52 4.33 -18.57
N PRO A 140 -11.61 4.85 -18.02
CA PRO A 140 -12.03 4.56 -16.66
C PRO A 140 -12.23 3.06 -16.42
N GLY A 141 -11.69 2.57 -15.30
CA GLY A 141 -11.77 1.15 -14.96
C GLY A 141 -10.71 0.26 -15.62
N MET A 142 -9.75 0.81 -16.35
CA MET A 142 -8.65 0.04 -16.90
C MET A 142 -7.80 -0.62 -15.83
N SER A 143 -7.10 -1.68 -16.20
CA SER A 143 -6.19 -2.41 -15.32
C SER A 143 -4.74 -2.18 -15.73
N PHE A 144 -3.84 -2.18 -14.74
CA PHE A 144 -2.39 -2.26 -14.95
C PHE A 144 -1.87 -3.62 -14.52
N GLU A 145 -0.76 -4.03 -15.10
CA GLU A 145 0.04 -5.16 -14.64
C GLU A 145 1.32 -4.60 -14.00
N VAL A 146 1.59 -5.01 -12.78
CA VAL A 146 2.80 -4.64 -12.04
C VAL A 146 3.59 -5.91 -11.76
N ASP A 147 4.79 -5.98 -12.32
CA ASP A 147 5.71 -7.10 -12.17
C ASP A 147 6.90 -6.66 -11.31
N LEU A 148 7.02 -7.26 -10.12
CA LEU A 148 8.08 -6.95 -9.18
C LEU A 148 9.42 -7.62 -9.55
N GLU A 149 9.37 -8.74 -10.24
CA GLU A 149 10.60 -9.42 -10.68
C GLU A 149 11.26 -8.67 -11.83
N ALA A 150 10.46 -8.21 -12.78
CA ALA A 150 10.93 -7.39 -13.90
C ALA A 150 11.07 -5.90 -13.57
N GLU A 151 10.53 -5.45 -12.43
CA GLU A 151 10.47 -4.04 -12.00
C GLU A 151 9.80 -3.13 -13.05
N VAL A 152 8.63 -3.56 -13.54
CA VAL A 152 7.87 -2.82 -14.55
C VAL A 152 6.39 -2.68 -14.22
N VAL A 153 5.81 -1.57 -14.66
CA VAL A 153 4.37 -1.34 -14.73
C VAL A 153 3.95 -1.32 -16.19
N LYS A 154 3.00 -2.16 -16.56
CA LYS A 154 2.40 -2.16 -17.90
C LYS A 154 1.00 -1.55 -17.86
N ALA A 155 0.76 -0.55 -18.68
CA ALA A 155 -0.48 0.19 -18.79
C ALA A 155 -0.89 0.32 -20.25
N GLY A 156 -1.79 -0.55 -20.71
CA GLY A 156 -2.10 -0.69 -22.14
C GLY A 156 -0.85 -1.08 -22.93
N ASP A 157 -0.50 -0.30 -23.94
CA ASP A 157 0.68 -0.54 -24.80
C ASP A 157 1.98 0.03 -24.22
N LYS A 158 1.93 0.69 -23.07
CA LYS A 158 3.07 1.35 -22.44
C LYS A 158 3.65 0.54 -21.30
N THR A 159 4.97 0.61 -21.15
CA THR A 159 5.72 -0.04 -20.08
C THR A 159 6.62 0.99 -19.40
N TYR A 160 6.55 1.03 -18.08
CA TYR A 160 7.32 1.94 -17.23
C TYR A 160 8.19 1.12 -16.29
N SER A 161 9.50 1.37 -16.29
CA SER A 161 10.41 0.72 -15.34
C SER A 161 10.45 1.52 -14.04
N PHE A 162 10.49 0.81 -12.93
CA PHE A 162 10.74 1.38 -11.60
C PHE A 162 11.95 0.68 -10.97
N SER A 163 12.43 1.20 -9.86
CA SER A 163 13.51 0.57 -9.10
C SER A 163 13.11 0.46 -7.65
N ILE A 164 13.47 -0.66 -7.04
CA ILE A 164 13.23 -0.95 -5.64
C ILE A 164 14.51 -1.48 -5.00
N ASP A 165 14.74 -1.16 -3.74
CA ASP A 165 15.85 -1.71 -2.96
C ASP A 165 15.86 -3.23 -2.97
N ALA A 166 17.02 -3.85 -3.24
CA ALA A 166 17.16 -5.28 -3.43
C ALA A 166 16.70 -6.10 -2.21
N PHE A 167 16.90 -5.60 -0.98
CA PHE A 167 16.46 -6.27 0.23
C PHE A 167 14.92 -6.22 0.37
N ARG A 168 14.30 -5.06 0.13
CA ARG A 168 12.84 -4.90 0.14
C ARG A 168 12.18 -5.77 -0.92
N ARG A 169 12.75 -5.80 -2.13
CA ARG A 169 12.31 -6.69 -3.21
C ARG A 169 12.36 -8.15 -2.78
N HIS A 170 13.47 -8.59 -2.20
CA HIS A 170 13.62 -9.95 -1.69
C HIS A 170 12.55 -10.28 -0.63
N CYS A 171 12.29 -9.38 0.32
CA CYS A 171 11.27 -9.57 1.35
C CYS A 171 9.87 -9.75 0.75
N MET A 172 9.48 -8.90 -0.20
CA MET A 172 8.17 -8.99 -0.84
C MET A 172 8.01 -10.27 -1.68
N LEU A 173 9.01 -10.62 -2.48
CA LEU A 173 9.00 -11.84 -3.31
C LEU A 173 8.89 -13.11 -2.47
N ASN A 174 9.37 -13.09 -1.22
CA ASN A 174 9.35 -14.24 -0.32
C ASN A 174 8.28 -14.18 0.77
N GLY A 175 7.48 -13.10 0.83
CA GLY A 175 6.46 -12.91 1.88
C GLY A 175 7.08 -12.77 3.27
N LEU A 176 8.23 -12.10 3.37
CA LEU A 176 8.96 -11.90 4.62
C LEU A 176 8.60 -10.53 5.21
N ASP A 177 8.06 -10.55 6.40
CA ASP A 177 7.95 -9.40 7.30
C ASP A 177 9.11 -9.41 8.32
N SER A 178 9.16 -8.45 9.22
CA SER A 178 10.20 -8.35 10.25
C SER A 178 10.26 -9.61 11.13
N ILE A 179 9.13 -10.26 11.38
CA ILE A 179 9.05 -11.50 12.14
C ILE A 179 9.58 -12.67 11.30
N GLY A 180 9.17 -12.77 10.03
CA GLY A 180 9.63 -13.78 9.10
C GLY A 180 11.15 -13.75 8.88
N LEU A 181 11.74 -12.55 8.84
CA LEU A 181 13.20 -12.37 8.78
C LEU A 181 13.88 -12.89 10.04
N THR A 182 13.33 -12.58 11.23
CA THR A 182 13.88 -13.08 12.51
C THR A 182 13.78 -14.61 12.60
N LEU A 183 12.67 -15.20 12.18
CA LEU A 183 12.46 -16.65 12.20
C LEU A 183 13.39 -17.42 11.25
N GLN A 184 14.02 -16.78 10.27
CA GLN A 184 15.08 -17.41 9.49
C GLN A 184 16.30 -17.79 10.34
N HIS A 185 16.46 -17.20 11.53
CA HIS A 185 17.52 -17.46 12.49
C HIS A 185 17.04 -18.26 13.71
N GLU A 186 15.92 -18.99 13.63
CA GLU A 186 15.29 -19.70 14.75
C GLU A 186 16.26 -20.67 15.45
N GLU A 187 17.11 -21.38 14.71
CA GLU A 187 18.12 -22.26 15.30
C GLU A 187 19.14 -21.50 16.16
N ALA A 188 19.61 -20.33 15.68
CA ALA A 188 20.54 -19.49 16.42
C ALA A 188 19.88 -18.87 17.66
N ILE A 189 18.64 -18.46 17.57
CA ILE A 189 17.83 -17.93 18.67
C ILE A 189 17.65 -19.00 19.72
N SER A 190 17.20 -20.20 19.36
CA SER A 190 17.01 -21.34 20.28
C SER A 190 18.31 -21.77 20.92
N ALA A 191 19.43 -21.73 20.19
CA ALA A 191 20.74 -22.05 20.74
C ALA A 191 21.21 -21.00 21.77
N TYR A 192 20.86 -19.73 21.58
CA TYR A 192 21.12 -18.66 22.52
C TYR A 192 20.25 -18.80 23.77
N GLU A 193 18.95 -18.99 23.62
CA GLU A 193 18.00 -19.15 24.72
C GLU A 193 18.37 -20.30 25.66
N LYS A 194 18.81 -21.45 25.10
CA LYS A 194 19.29 -22.60 25.89
C LYS A 194 20.54 -22.32 26.76
N LYS A 195 21.28 -21.26 26.43
CA LYS A 195 22.48 -20.83 27.20
C LYS A 195 22.14 -19.81 28.27
N GLN A 196 20.94 -19.29 28.30
CA GLN A 196 20.51 -18.30 29.28
C GLN A 196 20.32 -18.96 30.66
N PRO A 197 20.72 -18.29 31.76
CA PRO A 197 20.41 -18.76 33.12
C PRO A 197 18.89 -18.84 33.34
N ALA A 198 18.45 -19.86 34.09
CA ALA A 198 17.03 -20.16 34.32
C ALA A 198 16.21 -19.02 34.95
N PHE A 199 16.85 -17.98 35.51
CA PHE A 199 16.20 -16.81 36.08
C PHE A 199 15.94 -15.70 35.06
N MET A 200 16.35 -15.88 33.80
CA MET A 200 16.17 -14.93 32.70
C MET A 200 15.14 -15.40 31.65
N GLY A 201 14.55 -16.59 31.86
CA GLY A 201 13.54 -17.19 30.98
C GLY A 201 12.18 -17.32 31.63
#